data_8ec9d5e5cc453ca36789c0d51a7a71ae
#
_entry.id   8ec9d5e5cc453ca36789c0d51a7a71ae
#
_cell.length_a   1.000
_cell.length_b   1.000
_cell.length_c   1.000
_cell.angle_alpha   90.00
_cell.angle_beta   90.00
_cell.angle_gamma   90.00
#
_symmetry.space_group_name_H-M   'P 1'
#
loop_
_entity.id
_entity.type
_entity.pdbx_description
1 polymer ?
#
loop_
_entity_poly.entity_id
_entity_poly.type
_entity_poly.pdbx_seq_one_letter_code
_entity_poly.pdbx_strand_id
1 'polypeptide(L)'
;MQSSSVDEAEIAKFSALAEEWWDPAGKFAPLHKFNPVRLGFIRDVAAGHFGRDPKSLRPFEGLDLLDIGCGGGLLCEPMARLGFQVLGADASERNVKTAAAHAKLMGVAIDYRATTAEELAADGHAFDAVLNMEVVEHVADLDAYLAACAGLVRPGGLMFVATLNKTLKSLALAKIGAEYVLGWVPRGTHDWSRFVEPPKLQAVLQNNGLNILKTQGVAFDPLAWDWRLSSDVDVNYMVVAERAPSSPPPSIRSG
;
A
#
# COMPACT_ATOMS: atom_id res chain seq x y z
N MET A 1 -3.87 -16.59 21.82
CA MET A 1 -3.76 -16.81 20.37
C MET A 1 -4.24 -15.52 19.72
N GLN A 2 -3.34 -14.71 19.14
CA GLN A 2 -3.75 -13.59 18.29
C GLN A 2 -4.49 -14.17 17.09
N SER A 3 -5.71 -13.70 16.81
CA SER A 3 -6.42 -14.07 15.59
C SER A 3 -5.63 -13.51 14.40
N SER A 4 -5.26 -14.36 13.45
CA SER A 4 -4.65 -13.91 12.20
C SER A 4 -5.65 -13.04 11.44
N SER A 5 -5.25 -11.86 10.99
CA SER A 5 -6.04 -11.01 10.10
C SER A 5 -6.08 -11.52 8.66
N VAL A 6 -5.36 -12.58 8.39
CA VAL A 6 -5.19 -13.19 7.07
C VAL A 6 -6.45 -13.91 6.62
N ASP A 7 -6.89 -13.69 5.37
CA ASP A 7 -7.92 -14.45 4.67
C ASP A 7 -7.26 -15.44 3.71
N GLU A 8 -7.21 -16.72 4.08
CA GLU A 8 -6.54 -17.76 3.29
C GLU A 8 -7.14 -17.96 1.89
N ALA A 9 -8.44 -17.71 1.72
CA ALA A 9 -9.09 -17.81 0.41
C ALA A 9 -8.61 -16.69 -0.54
N GLU A 10 -8.42 -15.48 -0.03
CA GLU A 10 -7.84 -14.38 -0.80
C GLU A 10 -6.37 -14.66 -1.13
N ILE A 11 -5.56 -15.19 -0.19
CA ILE A 11 -4.18 -15.60 -0.47
C ILE A 11 -4.13 -16.62 -1.59
N ALA A 12 -4.96 -17.67 -1.54
CA ALA A 12 -5.00 -18.70 -2.57
C ALA A 12 -5.37 -18.13 -3.95
N LYS A 13 -6.32 -17.19 -4.00
CA LYS A 13 -6.76 -16.49 -5.20
C LYS A 13 -5.62 -15.70 -5.85
N PHE A 14 -4.92 -14.85 -5.09
CA PHE A 14 -3.80 -14.07 -5.61
C PHE A 14 -2.57 -14.93 -5.93
N SER A 15 -2.31 -15.97 -5.15
CA SER A 15 -1.25 -16.94 -5.44
C SER A 15 -1.44 -17.63 -6.79
N ALA A 16 -2.69 -17.94 -7.17
CA ALA A 16 -2.98 -18.57 -8.45
C ALA A 16 -2.63 -17.65 -9.65
N LEU A 17 -2.56 -16.35 -9.44
CA LEU A 17 -2.26 -15.34 -10.46
C LEU A 17 -0.80 -14.85 -10.43
N ALA A 18 0.04 -15.42 -9.57
CA ALA A 18 1.39 -14.89 -9.30
C ALA A 18 2.27 -14.72 -10.56
N GLU A 19 2.15 -15.59 -11.54
CA GLU A 19 2.93 -15.51 -12.78
C GLU A 19 2.50 -14.36 -13.72
N GLU A 20 1.31 -13.80 -13.51
CA GLU A 20 0.74 -12.74 -14.34
C GLU A 20 1.08 -11.32 -13.85
N TRP A 21 1.71 -11.18 -12.66
CA TRP A 21 1.98 -9.87 -12.04
C TRP A 21 2.69 -8.88 -12.98
N TRP A 22 3.62 -9.36 -13.79
CA TRP A 22 4.46 -8.53 -14.66
C TRP A 22 4.03 -8.53 -16.12
N ASP A 23 2.90 -9.16 -16.45
CA ASP A 23 2.30 -9.06 -17.78
C ASP A 23 1.45 -7.78 -17.88
N PRO A 24 1.91 -6.73 -18.62
CA PRO A 24 1.18 -5.48 -18.74
C PRO A 24 -0.11 -5.59 -19.55
N ALA A 25 -0.34 -6.72 -20.22
CA ALA A 25 -1.58 -7.04 -20.93
C ALA A 25 -2.44 -8.09 -20.18
N GLY A 26 -1.92 -8.64 -19.08
CA GLY A 26 -2.56 -9.64 -18.24
C GLY A 26 -3.61 -9.08 -17.28
N LYS A 27 -3.98 -9.90 -16.30
CA LYS A 27 -5.02 -9.55 -15.30
C LYS A 27 -4.64 -8.37 -14.41
N PHE A 28 -3.34 -8.06 -14.26
CA PHE A 28 -2.84 -6.91 -13.50
C PHE A 28 -2.56 -5.66 -14.36
N ALA A 29 -2.93 -5.67 -15.65
CA ALA A 29 -2.83 -4.50 -16.52
C ALA A 29 -3.41 -3.20 -15.92
N PRO A 30 -4.55 -3.22 -15.19
CA PRO A 30 -5.08 -2.03 -14.53
C PRO A 30 -4.13 -1.47 -13.47
N LEU A 31 -3.44 -2.33 -12.71
CA LEU A 31 -2.46 -1.89 -11.71
C LEU A 31 -1.22 -1.26 -12.36
N HIS A 32 -0.73 -1.84 -13.46
CA HIS A 32 0.37 -1.23 -14.22
C HIS A 32 0.02 0.19 -14.68
N LYS A 33 -1.22 0.40 -15.11
CA LYS A 33 -1.70 1.72 -15.54
C LYS A 33 -1.96 2.67 -14.36
N PHE A 34 -2.35 2.15 -13.20
CA PHE A 34 -2.62 2.94 -12.01
C PHE A 34 -1.35 3.34 -11.25
N ASN A 35 -0.31 2.51 -11.28
CA ASN A 35 0.91 2.71 -10.49
C ASN A 35 1.64 4.04 -10.73
N PRO A 36 1.75 4.61 -11.95
CA PRO A 36 2.42 5.90 -12.13
C PRO A 36 1.85 7.03 -11.26
N VAL A 37 0.52 7.09 -11.10
CA VAL A 37 -0.15 8.08 -10.25
C VAL A 37 0.15 7.84 -8.77
N ARG A 38 0.12 6.57 -8.32
CA ARG A 38 0.45 6.19 -6.94
C ARG A 38 1.90 6.55 -6.62
N LEU A 39 2.82 6.13 -7.48
CA LEU A 39 4.26 6.36 -7.32
C LEU A 39 4.59 7.86 -7.26
N GLY A 40 4.00 8.66 -8.16
CA GLY A 40 4.15 10.11 -8.13
C GLY A 40 3.65 10.71 -6.82
N PHE A 41 2.47 10.32 -6.37
CA PHE A 41 1.89 10.79 -5.12
C PHE A 41 2.73 10.41 -3.90
N ILE A 42 3.15 9.13 -3.78
CA ILE A 42 3.98 8.65 -2.67
C ILE A 42 5.33 9.40 -2.66
N ARG A 43 5.99 9.50 -3.83
CA ARG A 43 7.25 10.23 -3.96
C ARG A 43 7.14 11.68 -3.50
N ASP A 44 6.14 12.41 -3.98
CA ASP A 44 6.02 13.83 -3.72
C ASP A 44 5.68 14.12 -2.24
N VAL A 45 4.79 13.31 -1.65
CA VAL A 45 4.46 13.41 -0.23
C VAL A 45 5.64 13.03 0.65
N ALA A 46 6.29 11.89 0.38
CA ALA A 46 7.43 11.43 1.16
C ALA A 46 8.62 12.39 1.03
N ALA A 47 8.90 12.93 -0.15
CA ALA A 47 9.97 13.91 -0.35
C ALA A 47 9.72 15.19 0.47
N GLY A 48 8.50 15.71 0.44
CA GLY A 48 8.12 16.88 1.25
C GLY A 48 8.25 16.61 2.74
N HIS A 49 7.78 15.45 3.21
CA HIS A 49 7.79 15.07 4.62
C HIS A 49 9.21 14.86 5.16
N PHE A 50 10.04 14.10 4.45
CA PHE A 50 11.42 13.80 4.86
C PHE A 50 12.44 14.87 4.46
N GLY A 51 12.00 16.02 3.93
CA GLY A 51 12.88 17.13 3.52
C GLY A 51 13.84 16.72 2.39
N ARG A 52 13.39 15.92 1.44
CA ARG A 52 14.18 15.42 0.31
C ARG A 52 13.84 16.16 -0.97
N ASP A 53 14.81 16.29 -1.88
CA ASP A 53 14.56 16.86 -3.21
C ASP A 53 13.89 15.81 -4.11
N PRO A 54 12.62 16.02 -4.52
CA PRO A 54 11.92 15.06 -5.38
C PRO A 54 12.49 14.95 -6.80
N LYS A 55 13.38 15.87 -7.19
CA LYS A 55 14.09 15.85 -8.49
C LYS A 55 15.36 15.01 -8.44
N SER A 56 15.84 14.64 -7.24
CA SER A 56 16.94 13.70 -7.11
C SER A 56 16.58 12.36 -7.73
N LEU A 57 17.55 11.66 -8.31
CA LEU A 57 17.34 10.30 -8.84
C LEU A 57 17.11 9.29 -7.70
N ARG A 58 17.65 9.53 -6.52
CA ARG A 58 17.57 8.66 -5.35
C ARG A 58 17.26 9.48 -4.09
N PRO A 59 16.08 10.12 -4.01
CA PRO A 59 15.78 11.05 -2.91
C PRO A 59 15.70 10.35 -1.54
N PHE A 60 15.46 9.04 -1.50
CA PHE A 60 15.17 8.32 -0.27
C PHE A 60 16.31 7.43 0.23
N GLU A 61 17.54 7.70 -0.19
CA GLU A 61 18.70 7.00 0.35
C GLU A 61 18.78 7.10 1.88
N GLY A 62 18.99 5.94 2.53
CA GLY A 62 19.07 5.82 3.97
C GLY A 62 17.72 5.73 4.70
N LEU A 63 16.61 5.64 3.96
CA LEU A 63 15.28 5.41 4.51
C LEU A 63 14.80 3.97 4.22
N ASP A 64 14.14 3.37 5.21
CA ASP A 64 13.57 2.03 5.11
C ASP A 64 12.09 2.10 4.72
N LEU A 65 11.68 1.25 3.79
CA LEU A 65 10.29 1.14 3.34
C LEU A 65 9.80 -0.29 3.45
N LEU A 66 8.61 -0.46 4.01
CA LEU A 66 7.82 -1.70 3.94
C LEU A 66 6.71 -1.55 2.90
N ASP A 67 6.61 -2.51 1.99
CA ASP A 67 5.42 -2.70 1.14
C ASP A 67 4.72 -3.98 1.61
N ILE A 68 3.61 -3.83 2.36
CA ILE A 68 2.86 -4.95 2.93
C ILE A 68 1.70 -5.34 2.02
N GLY A 69 1.61 -6.64 1.69
CA GLY A 69 0.78 -7.14 0.59
C GLY A 69 1.40 -6.79 -0.76
N CYS A 70 2.73 -6.91 -0.89
CA CYS A 70 3.48 -6.42 -2.05
C CYS A 70 3.17 -7.15 -3.37
N GLY A 71 2.49 -8.30 -3.32
CA GLY A 71 2.19 -9.11 -4.49
C GLY A 71 3.44 -9.45 -5.31
N GLY A 72 3.43 -9.14 -6.59
CA GLY A 72 4.58 -9.33 -7.49
C GLY A 72 5.66 -8.24 -7.41
N GLY A 73 5.57 -7.28 -6.46
CA GLY A 73 6.59 -6.26 -6.27
C GLY A 73 6.48 -5.03 -7.18
N LEU A 74 5.31 -4.77 -7.75
CA LEU A 74 5.08 -3.65 -8.69
C LEU A 74 5.38 -2.27 -8.10
N LEU A 75 5.28 -2.09 -6.78
CA LEU A 75 5.66 -0.85 -6.09
C LEU A 75 7.05 -0.95 -5.47
N CYS A 76 7.45 -2.12 -5.01
CA CYS A 76 8.76 -2.34 -4.38
C CYS A 76 9.92 -1.91 -5.30
N GLU A 77 9.93 -2.33 -6.58
CA GLU A 77 11.02 -2.03 -7.49
C GLU A 77 11.19 -0.52 -7.77
N PRO A 78 10.13 0.24 -8.12
CA PRO A 78 10.25 1.69 -8.29
C PRO A 78 10.70 2.39 -7.00
N MET A 79 10.21 1.96 -5.82
CA MET A 79 10.63 2.55 -4.54
C MET A 79 12.09 2.28 -4.24
N ALA A 80 12.60 1.07 -4.51
CA ALA A 80 14.02 0.76 -4.38
C ALA A 80 14.89 1.59 -5.36
N ARG A 81 14.42 1.81 -6.59
CA ARG A 81 15.10 2.70 -7.56
C ARG A 81 15.14 4.16 -7.09
N LEU A 82 14.12 4.62 -6.36
CA LEU A 82 14.09 5.94 -5.72
C LEU A 82 14.98 6.02 -4.47
N GLY A 83 15.64 4.93 -4.06
CA GLY A 83 16.67 4.92 -3.02
C GLY A 83 16.24 4.33 -1.68
N PHE A 84 15.00 3.96 -1.48
CA PHE A 84 14.59 3.24 -0.26
C PHE A 84 15.28 1.88 -0.14
N GLN A 85 15.59 1.48 1.09
CA GLN A 85 15.83 0.10 1.44
C GLN A 85 14.47 -0.57 1.62
N VAL A 86 14.08 -1.43 0.67
CA VAL A 86 12.73 -1.97 0.60
C VAL A 86 12.67 -3.39 1.16
N LEU A 87 11.73 -3.61 2.08
CA LEU A 87 11.19 -4.92 2.42
C LEU A 87 9.82 -5.07 1.75
N GLY A 88 9.68 -6.03 0.86
CA GLY A 88 8.40 -6.46 0.30
C GLY A 88 7.87 -7.66 1.08
N ALA A 89 6.72 -7.53 1.71
CA ALA A 89 6.10 -8.60 2.49
C ALA A 89 4.74 -8.99 1.88
N ASP A 90 4.51 -10.29 1.74
CA ASP A 90 3.23 -10.84 1.28
C ASP A 90 2.99 -12.18 1.96
N ALA A 91 1.75 -12.49 2.31
CA ALA A 91 1.41 -13.77 2.93
C ALA A 91 1.55 -14.97 1.95
N SER A 92 1.57 -14.71 0.64
CA SER A 92 1.75 -15.71 -0.41
C SER A 92 3.22 -15.90 -0.74
N GLU A 93 3.79 -17.07 -0.39
CA GLU A 93 5.14 -17.47 -0.85
C GLU A 93 5.31 -17.40 -2.37
N ARG A 94 4.25 -17.68 -3.13
CA ARG A 94 4.29 -17.69 -4.59
C ARG A 94 4.47 -16.28 -5.14
N ASN A 95 3.73 -15.30 -4.59
CA ASN A 95 3.89 -13.89 -4.92
C ASN A 95 5.33 -13.43 -4.62
N VAL A 96 5.83 -13.71 -3.42
CA VAL A 96 7.18 -13.36 -2.99
C VAL A 96 8.25 -13.96 -3.92
N LYS A 97 8.12 -15.22 -4.30
CA LYS A 97 9.05 -15.89 -5.24
C LYS A 97 9.03 -15.21 -6.62
N THR A 98 7.85 -14.85 -7.12
CA THR A 98 7.69 -14.13 -8.40
C THR A 98 8.33 -12.74 -8.33
N ALA A 99 8.05 -11.98 -7.26
CA ALA A 99 8.63 -10.65 -7.03
C ALA A 99 10.17 -10.71 -6.96
N ALA A 100 10.71 -11.65 -6.17
CA ALA A 100 12.16 -11.83 -6.02
C ALA A 100 12.84 -12.23 -7.35
N ALA A 101 12.20 -13.11 -8.15
CA ALA A 101 12.73 -13.51 -9.45
C ALA A 101 12.77 -12.32 -10.41
N HIS A 102 11.72 -11.49 -10.45
CA HIS A 102 11.68 -10.31 -11.32
C HIS A 102 12.69 -9.25 -10.88
N ALA A 103 12.76 -8.92 -9.59
CA ALA A 103 13.74 -7.96 -9.07
C ALA A 103 15.19 -8.40 -9.37
N LYS A 104 15.50 -9.70 -9.25
CA LYS A 104 16.80 -10.25 -9.65
C LYS A 104 17.07 -10.07 -11.14
N LEU A 105 16.09 -10.32 -12.00
CA LEU A 105 16.20 -10.11 -13.45
C LEU A 105 16.46 -8.64 -13.77
N MET A 106 15.81 -7.74 -13.06
CA MET A 106 15.94 -6.29 -13.25
C MET A 106 17.15 -5.67 -12.54
N GLY A 107 17.92 -6.47 -11.79
CA GLY A 107 19.11 -6.01 -11.08
C GLY A 107 18.79 -5.06 -9.91
N VAL A 108 17.63 -5.21 -9.28
CA VAL A 108 17.19 -4.39 -8.14
C VAL A 108 17.31 -5.20 -6.85
N ALA A 109 18.00 -4.65 -5.85
CA ALA A 109 18.16 -5.29 -4.55
C ALA A 109 16.94 -4.96 -3.66
N ILE A 110 16.15 -5.96 -3.31
CA ILE A 110 14.97 -5.88 -2.45
C ILE A 110 14.94 -7.12 -1.57
N ASP A 111 14.63 -6.95 -0.30
CA ASP A 111 14.34 -8.06 0.62
C ASP A 111 12.85 -8.43 0.46
N TYR A 112 12.56 -9.68 0.06
CA TYR A 112 11.19 -10.17 -0.06
C TYR A 112 10.97 -11.29 0.94
N ARG A 113 9.89 -11.20 1.74
CA ARG A 113 9.55 -12.19 2.76
C ARG A 113 8.09 -12.63 2.67
N ALA A 114 7.88 -13.95 2.76
CA ALA A 114 6.55 -14.52 2.98
C ALA A 114 6.23 -14.40 4.47
N THR A 115 5.51 -13.33 4.84
CA THR A 115 5.19 -12.98 6.24
C THR A 115 4.00 -12.03 6.30
N THR A 116 3.50 -11.77 7.50
CA THR A 116 2.37 -10.89 7.77
C THR A 116 2.81 -9.63 8.52
N ALA A 117 1.91 -8.63 8.59
CA ALA A 117 2.16 -7.41 9.36
C ALA A 117 2.30 -7.70 10.85
N GLU A 118 1.51 -8.66 11.35
CA GLU A 118 1.52 -9.07 12.75
C GLU A 118 2.85 -9.72 13.15
N GLU A 119 3.39 -10.59 12.28
CA GLU A 119 4.67 -11.25 12.50
C GLU A 119 5.82 -10.22 12.52
N LEU A 120 5.85 -9.33 11.52
CA LEU A 120 6.85 -8.26 11.48
C LEU A 120 6.77 -7.33 12.70
N ALA A 121 5.56 -7.01 13.16
CA ALA A 121 5.36 -6.19 14.36
C ALA A 121 5.81 -6.93 15.63
N ALA A 122 5.54 -8.24 15.74
CA ALA A 122 5.99 -9.07 16.85
C ALA A 122 7.52 -9.20 16.91
N ASP A 123 8.18 -9.21 15.74
CA ASP A 123 9.64 -9.23 15.60
C ASP A 123 10.28 -7.85 15.86
N GLY A 124 9.47 -6.81 16.12
CA GLY A 124 9.95 -5.48 16.45
C GLY A 124 10.48 -4.68 15.25
N HIS A 125 10.09 -5.05 14.03
CA HIS A 125 10.42 -4.27 12.84
C HIS A 125 9.75 -2.89 12.86
N ALA A 126 10.43 -1.88 12.28
CA ALA A 126 9.86 -0.55 12.07
C ALA A 126 10.51 0.13 10.86
N PHE A 127 9.73 0.96 10.15
CA PHE A 127 10.10 1.54 8.87
C PHE A 127 9.79 3.04 8.83
N ASP A 128 10.53 3.78 8.02
CA ASP A 128 10.28 5.22 7.79
C ASP A 128 9.02 5.42 6.95
N ALA A 129 8.75 4.51 6.01
CA ALA A 129 7.52 4.50 5.22
C ALA A 129 6.92 3.10 5.17
N VAL A 130 5.59 3.00 5.31
CA VAL A 130 4.82 1.77 5.17
C VAL A 130 3.78 1.97 4.08
N LEU A 131 3.82 1.14 3.04
CA LEU A 131 2.82 1.08 1.99
C LEU A 131 1.83 -0.04 2.27
N ASN A 132 0.55 0.25 2.09
CA ASN A 132 -0.58 -0.66 2.23
C ASN A 132 -1.55 -0.37 1.09
N MET A 133 -1.29 -0.96 -0.08
CA MET A 133 -1.92 -0.56 -1.33
C MET A 133 -2.81 -1.68 -1.87
N GLU A 134 -4.13 -1.48 -1.83
CA GLU A 134 -5.16 -2.46 -2.24
C GLU A 134 -5.08 -3.77 -1.42
N VAL A 135 -4.96 -3.65 -0.09
CA VAL A 135 -4.86 -4.81 0.81
C VAL A 135 -5.99 -4.83 1.83
N VAL A 136 -6.37 -3.67 2.37
CA VAL A 136 -7.31 -3.57 3.51
C VAL A 136 -8.69 -4.17 3.23
N GLU A 137 -9.13 -4.22 1.97
CA GLU A 137 -10.37 -4.87 1.55
C GLU A 137 -10.28 -6.40 1.46
N HIS A 138 -9.08 -6.96 1.58
CA HIS A 138 -8.83 -8.40 1.47
C HIS A 138 -8.52 -9.08 2.81
N VAL A 139 -8.41 -8.31 3.90
CA VAL A 139 -8.12 -8.86 5.22
C VAL A 139 -9.40 -9.33 5.94
N ALA A 140 -9.25 -10.32 6.82
CA ALA A 140 -10.35 -10.85 7.60
C ALA A 140 -10.76 -9.92 8.77
N ASP A 141 -9.78 -9.25 9.39
CA ASP A 141 -9.95 -8.30 10.49
C ASP A 141 -9.19 -7.01 10.19
N LEU A 142 -9.93 -5.99 9.75
CA LEU A 142 -9.38 -4.68 9.38
C LEU A 142 -8.72 -3.98 10.56
N ASP A 143 -9.34 -4.01 11.74
CA ASP A 143 -8.87 -3.27 12.91
C ASP A 143 -7.57 -3.88 13.45
N ALA A 144 -7.51 -5.21 13.59
CA ALA A 144 -6.30 -5.91 14.01
C ALA A 144 -5.14 -5.73 13.01
N TYR A 145 -5.44 -5.85 11.72
CA TYR A 145 -4.46 -5.67 10.65
C TYR A 145 -3.86 -4.26 10.63
N LEU A 146 -4.71 -3.22 10.68
CA LEU A 146 -4.24 -1.84 10.68
C LEU A 146 -3.51 -1.47 11.97
N ALA A 147 -3.87 -2.08 13.11
CA ALA A 147 -3.12 -1.92 14.35
C ALA A 147 -1.69 -2.46 14.22
N ALA A 148 -1.52 -3.65 13.63
CA ALA A 148 -0.21 -4.22 13.35
C ALA A 148 0.60 -3.33 12.39
N CYS A 149 0.00 -2.92 11.26
CA CYS A 149 0.63 -2.03 10.29
C CYS A 149 1.04 -0.68 10.91
N ALA A 150 0.19 -0.09 11.74
CA ALA A 150 0.52 1.15 12.45
C ALA A 150 1.73 0.95 13.37
N GLY A 151 1.83 -0.21 14.05
CA GLY A 151 2.99 -0.56 14.88
C GLY A 151 4.33 -0.56 14.12
N LEU A 152 4.29 -0.83 12.82
CA LEU A 152 5.47 -0.88 11.96
C LEU A 152 5.97 0.49 11.48
N VAL A 153 5.23 1.58 11.74
CA VAL A 153 5.66 2.93 11.38
C VAL A 153 6.56 3.51 12.47
N ARG A 154 7.77 3.92 12.13
CA ARG A 154 8.67 4.63 13.07
C ARG A 154 8.06 5.95 13.55
N PRO A 155 8.41 6.46 14.74
CA PRO A 155 8.12 7.84 15.09
C PRO A 155 8.65 8.81 14.03
N GLY A 156 7.80 9.72 13.52
CA GLY A 156 8.11 10.59 12.39
C GLY A 156 7.99 9.93 11.01
N GLY A 157 7.59 8.66 10.96
CA GLY A 157 7.40 7.93 9.70
C GLY A 157 5.99 8.09 9.12
N LEU A 158 5.83 7.66 7.89
CA LEU A 158 4.60 7.73 7.10
C LEU A 158 3.97 6.37 6.85
N MET A 159 2.66 6.33 6.82
CA MET A 159 1.88 5.22 6.28
C MET A 159 1.00 5.72 5.13
N PHE A 160 1.03 4.99 4.03
CA PHE A 160 0.17 5.19 2.87
C PHE A 160 -0.79 4.02 2.75
N VAL A 161 -2.09 4.30 2.67
CA VAL A 161 -3.12 3.29 2.47
C VAL A 161 -3.93 3.65 1.25
N ALA A 162 -4.09 2.74 0.29
CA ALA A 162 -4.97 2.90 -0.86
C ALA A 162 -6.02 1.79 -0.87
N THR A 163 -7.26 2.13 -1.17
CA THR A 163 -8.36 1.18 -1.28
C THR A 163 -9.57 1.79 -2.00
N LEU A 164 -10.63 1.01 -2.11
CA LEU A 164 -11.91 1.39 -2.68
C LEU A 164 -12.90 1.87 -1.60
N ASN A 165 -13.57 2.99 -1.88
CA ASN A 165 -14.60 3.53 -0.99
C ASN A 165 -15.93 2.74 -1.14
N LYS A 166 -16.66 2.57 -0.06
CA LYS A 166 -17.95 1.87 -0.02
C LYS A 166 -19.11 2.78 -0.41
N THR A 167 -19.22 3.13 -1.70
CA THR A 167 -20.29 3.95 -2.26
C THR A 167 -21.05 3.23 -3.36
N LEU A 168 -22.23 3.73 -3.72
CA LEU A 168 -22.96 3.23 -4.90
C LEU A 168 -22.20 3.51 -6.20
N LYS A 169 -21.44 4.62 -6.24
CA LYS A 169 -20.58 4.96 -7.37
C LYS A 169 -19.43 3.96 -7.53
N SER A 170 -18.78 3.55 -6.44
CA SER A 170 -17.75 2.52 -6.48
C SER A 170 -18.32 1.16 -6.87
N LEU A 171 -19.51 0.81 -6.37
CA LEU A 171 -20.21 -0.40 -6.80
C LEU A 171 -20.45 -0.41 -8.32
N ALA A 172 -20.92 0.70 -8.88
CA ALA A 172 -21.18 0.81 -10.30
C ALA A 172 -19.90 0.80 -11.14
N LEU A 173 -18.87 1.53 -10.73
CA LEU A 173 -17.64 1.70 -11.52
C LEU A 173 -16.61 0.59 -11.29
N ALA A 174 -16.32 0.24 -10.04
CA ALA A 174 -15.30 -0.77 -9.73
C ALA A 174 -15.83 -2.19 -9.99
N LYS A 175 -17.06 -2.49 -9.56
CA LYS A 175 -17.62 -3.83 -9.72
C LYS A 175 -18.28 -4.01 -11.11
N ILE A 176 -19.25 -3.20 -11.47
CA ILE A 176 -19.98 -3.38 -12.73
C ILE A 176 -19.12 -2.93 -13.92
N GLY A 177 -18.52 -1.74 -13.83
CA GLY A 177 -17.70 -1.19 -14.92
C GLY A 177 -16.45 -2.00 -15.19
N ALA A 178 -15.61 -2.22 -14.20
CA ALA A 178 -14.32 -2.88 -14.37
C ALA A 178 -14.45 -4.39 -14.61
N GLU A 179 -15.35 -5.08 -13.88
CA GLU A 179 -15.49 -6.53 -13.98
C GLU A 179 -16.38 -7.00 -15.16
N TYR A 180 -17.48 -6.31 -15.44
CA TYR A 180 -18.49 -6.79 -16.39
C TYR A 180 -18.51 -6.04 -17.72
N VAL A 181 -18.15 -4.75 -17.73
CA VAL A 181 -18.20 -3.94 -18.96
C VAL A 181 -16.83 -3.88 -19.62
N LEU A 182 -15.78 -3.54 -18.88
CA LEU A 182 -14.43 -3.36 -19.41
C LEU A 182 -13.59 -4.64 -19.35
N GLY A 183 -13.96 -5.59 -18.47
CA GLY A 183 -13.21 -6.84 -18.30
C GLY A 183 -11.77 -6.61 -17.80
N TRP A 184 -11.52 -5.48 -17.14
CA TRP A 184 -10.18 -5.12 -16.63
C TRP A 184 -9.70 -6.04 -15.54
N VAL A 185 -10.62 -6.56 -14.72
CA VAL A 185 -10.32 -7.51 -13.65
C VAL A 185 -11.27 -8.71 -13.72
N PRO A 186 -10.86 -9.90 -13.24
CA PRO A 186 -11.74 -11.07 -13.21
C PRO A 186 -13.02 -10.79 -12.42
N ARG A 187 -14.12 -11.45 -12.84
CA ARG A 187 -15.40 -11.34 -12.11
C ARG A 187 -15.26 -11.86 -10.69
N GLY A 188 -15.81 -11.13 -9.71
CA GLY A 188 -15.72 -11.47 -8.29
C GLY A 188 -14.41 -11.05 -7.65
N THR A 189 -13.58 -10.23 -8.32
CA THR A 189 -12.37 -9.66 -7.69
C THR A 189 -12.72 -8.75 -6.52
N HIS A 190 -13.80 -7.97 -6.65
CA HIS A 190 -14.20 -7.00 -5.63
C HIS A 190 -15.50 -7.42 -4.93
N ASP A 191 -15.40 -7.68 -3.63
CA ASP A 191 -16.56 -7.78 -2.75
C ASP A 191 -16.85 -6.38 -2.17
N TRP A 192 -17.91 -5.73 -2.68
CA TRP A 192 -18.30 -4.40 -2.23
C TRP A 192 -18.60 -4.33 -0.72
N SER A 193 -18.98 -5.43 -0.09
CA SER A 193 -19.21 -5.47 1.36
C SER A 193 -17.93 -5.18 2.17
N ARG A 194 -16.77 -5.48 1.61
CA ARG A 194 -15.43 -5.29 2.18
C ARG A 194 -14.80 -3.93 1.88
N PHE A 195 -15.41 -3.11 1.01
CA PHE A 195 -14.91 -1.77 0.73
C PHE A 195 -14.95 -0.90 1.98
N VAL A 196 -13.94 -0.05 2.14
CA VAL A 196 -13.71 0.71 3.37
C VAL A 196 -14.04 2.19 3.15
N GLU A 197 -14.89 2.75 3.99
CA GLU A 197 -15.20 4.18 3.96
C GLU A 197 -14.03 5.02 4.52
N PRO A 198 -13.67 6.16 3.89
CA PRO A 198 -12.58 7.00 4.39
C PRO A 198 -12.68 7.36 5.88
N PRO A 199 -13.85 7.75 6.44
CA PRO A 199 -13.95 8.05 7.87
C PRO A 199 -13.63 6.84 8.75
N LYS A 200 -14.05 5.62 8.35
CA LYS A 200 -13.74 4.40 9.09
C LYS A 200 -12.24 4.13 9.08
N LEU A 201 -11.59 4.18 7.91
CA LEU A 201 -10.15 3.98 7.79
C LEU A 201 -9.37 4.99 8.64
N GLN A 202 -9.73 6.28 8.53
CA GLN A 202 -9.09 7.35 9.31
C GLN A 202 -9.24 7.12 10.82
N ALA A 203 -10.43 6.75 11.29
CA ALA A 203 -10.68 6.49 12.72
C ALA A 203 -9.81 5.35 13.23
N VAL A 204 -9.68 4.26 12.48
CA VAL A 204 -8.82 3.12 12.88
C VAL A 204 -7.35 3.54 12.94
N LEU A 205 -6.86 4.28 11.94
CA LEU A 205 -5.47 4.79 11.95
C LEU A 205 -5.21 5.72 13.14
N GLN A 206 -6.14 6.64 13.43
CA GLN A 206 -6.04 7.57 14.55
C GLN A 206 -6.06 6.86 15.90
N ASN A 207 -6.93 5.86 16.07
CA ASN A 207 -6.99 5.05 17.29
C ASN A 207 -5.68 4.27 17.53
N ASN A 208 -4.88 4.03 16.48
CA ASN A 208 -3.57 3.39 16.55
C ASN A 208 -2.39 4.38 16.55
N GLY A 209 -2.65 5.66 16.88
CA GLY A 209 -1.62 6.67 17.11
C GLY A 209 -1.03 7.29 15.84
N LEU A 210 -1.75 7.22 14.72
CA LEU A 210 -1.37 7.87 13.48
C LEU A 210 -2.21 9.14 13.24
N ASN A 211 -1.58 10.24 12.90
CA ASN A 211 -2.24 11.48 12.52
C ASN A 211 -2.50 11.50 11.01
N ILE A 212 -3.73 11.76 10.60
CA ILE A 212 -4.07 11.85 9.18
C ILE A 212 -3.54 13.17 8.61
N LEU A 213 -2.64 13.07 7.64
CA LEU A 213 -2.08 14.23 6.94
C LEU A 213 -2.89 14.59 5.71
N LYS A 214 -3.36 13.60 4.96
CA LYS A 214 -4.06 13.83 3.69
C LYS A 214 -4.95 12.65 3.31
N THR A 215 -6.10 12.98 2.71
CA THR A 215 -6.92 12.02 1.95
C THR A 215 -7.03 12.53 0.51
N GLN A 216 -6.66 11.67 -0.44
CA GLN A 216 -6.54 12.01 -1.86
C GLN A 216 -7.33 11.03 -2.69
N GLY A 217 -8.27 11.52 -3.47
CA GLY A 217 -8.98 10.71 -4.45
C GLY A 217 -8.13 10.43 -5.69
N VAL A 218 -8.45 9.34 -6.37
CA VAL A 218 -7.90 9.01 -7.70
C VAL A 218 -9.04 8.65 -8.63
N ALA A 219 -9.09 9.30 -9.79
CA ALA A 219 -10.13 9.10 -10.79
C ALA A 219 -9.53 8.69 -12.13
N PHE A 220 -10.22 7.78 -12.82
CA PHE A 220 -9.91 7.44 -14.19
C PHE A 220 -10.50 8.50 -15.13
N ASP A 221 -9.69 9.02 -16.04
CA ASP A 221 -10.11 9.94 -17.09
C ASP A 221 -10.31 9.15 -18.40
N PRO A 222 -11.56 8.94 -18.84
CA PRO A 222 -11.82 8.13 -20.03
C PRO A 222 -11.41 8.83 -21.35
N LEU A 223 -11.24 10.16 -21.33
CA LEU A 223 -10.77 10.90 -22.52
C LEU A 223 -9.26 10.78 -22.71
N ALA A 224 -8.52 10.93 -21.60
CA ALA A 224 -7.07 10.73 -21.58
C ALA A 224 -6.70 9.23 -21.54
N TRP A 225 -7.68 8.37 -21.23
CA TRP A 225 -7.47 6.94 -20.99
C TRP A 225 -6.40 6.66 -19.94
N ASP A 226 -6.40 7.48 -18.86
CA ASP A 226 -5.38 7.44 -17.82
C ASP A 226 -5.94 7.79 -16.43
N TRP A 227 -5.17 7.52 -15.38
CA TRP A 227 -5.50 7.85 -14.00
C TRP A 227 -4.92 9.20 -13.60
N ARG A 228 -5.64 9.94 -12.75
CA ARG A 228 -5.18 11.23 -12.21
C ARG A 228 -5.61 11.42 -10.76
N LEU A 229 -4.86 12.22 -10.03
CA LEU A 229 -5.27 12.67 -8.70
C LEU A 229 -6.54 13.52 -8.82
N SER A 230 -7.44 13.37 -7.87
CA SER A 230 -8.75 14.03 -7.82
C SER A 230 -9.08 14.44 -6.39
N SER A 231 -9.96 15.42 -6.21
CA SER A 231 -10.62 15.67 -4.93
C SER A 231 -11.77 14.71 -4.64
N ASP A 232 -12.24 13.97 -5.66
CA ASP A 232 -13.31 12.99 -5.55
C ASP A 232 -12.77 11.69 -4.95
N VAL A 233 -13.23 11.34 -3.76
CA VAL A 233 -12.86 10.14 -3.00
C VAL A 233 -13.94 9.05 -3.06
N ASP A 234 -14.95 9.20 -3.92
CA ASP A 234 -16.10 8.28 -3.94
C ASP A 234 -15.76 6.88 -4.45
N VAL A 235 -14.65 6.69 -5.16
CA VAL A 235 -14.29 5.38 -5.73
C VAL A 235 -12.93 4.92 -5.21
N ASN A 236 -11.85 5.42 -5.79
CA ASN A 236 -10.49 5.12 -5.32
C ASN A 236 -9.95 6.28 -4.49
N TYR A 237 -9.38 5.97 -3.36
CA TYR A 237 -8.74 6.98 -2.53
C TYR A 237 -7.47 6.46 -1.86
N MET A 238 -6.61 7.39 -1.47
CA MET A 238 -5.41 7.16 -0.70
C MET A 238 -5.45 8.01 0.57
N VAL A 239 -5.04 7.42 1.69
CA VAL A 239 -4.84 8.13 2.96
C VAL A 239 -3.36 8.13 3.26
N VAL A 240 -2.83 9.28 3.66
CA VAL A 240 -1.49 9.42 4.24
C VAL A 240 -1.63 9.76 5.70
N ALA A 241 -0.96 9.00 6.54
CA ALA A 241 -0.91 9.22 7.96
C ALA A 241 0.53 9.21 8.48
N GLU A 242 0.80 9.94 9.55
CA GLU A 242 2.10 10.09 10.20
C GLU A 242 2.04 9.56 11.62
N ARG A 243 3.05 8.84 12.05
CA ARG A 243 3.29 8.63 13.47
C ARG A 243 4.03 9.84 14.04
N ALA A 244 3.45 10.50 15.04
CA ALA A 244 4.09 11.64 15.66
C ALA A 244 5.54 11.33 16.06
N PRO A 245 6.49 12.25 15.85
CA PRO A 245 7.85 12.09 16.35
C PRO A 245 7.87 11.80 17.85
N SER A 246 8.80 10.96 18.31
CA SER A 246 9.01 10.78 19.75
C SER A 246 9.37 12.12 20.37
N SER A 247 8.68 12.51 21.44
CA SER A 247 9.05 13.72 22.20
C SER A 247 10.51 13.60 22.63
N PRO A 248 11.33 14.65 22.49
CA PRO A 248 12.68 14.61 23.05
C PRO A 248 12.60 14.32 24.55
N PRO A 249 13.55 13.55 25.11
CA PRO A 249 13.58 13.30 26.54
C PRO A 249 13.58 14.63 27.29
N PRO A 250 12.88 14.73 28.44
CA PRO A 250 12.87 15.95 29.23
C PRO A 250 14.31 16.37 29.53
N SER A 251 14.68 17.60 29.16
CA SER A 251 15.99 18.13 29.44
C SER A 251 16.19 18.08 30.96
N ILE A 252 17.13 17.27 31.41
CA ILE A 252 17.56 17.27 32.80
C ILE A 252 18.15 18.68 33.03
N ARG A 253 17.38 19.55 33.68
CA ARG A 253 17.92 20.83 34.18
C ARG A 253 18.90 20.43 35.29
N SER A 254 20.18 20.51 34.98
CA SER A 254 21.22 20.49 35.98
C SER A 254 21.03 21.72 36.87
N GLY A 255 20.53 21.50 38.10
CA GLY A 255 20.49 22.48 39.18
C GLY A 255 21.89 22.68 39.78
#